data_f41ba7d7ff74d7d0bd3e7ca5afe75d1f
#
_entry.id   f41ba7d7ff74d7d0bd3e7ca5afe75d1f
#
_cell.length_a   1.000
_cell.length_b   1.000
_cell.length_c   1.000
_cell.angle_alpha   90.00
_cell.angle_beta   90.00
_cell.angle_gamma   90.00
#
_symmetry.space_group_name_H-M   'P 1'
#
loop_
_entity.id
_entity.type
_entity.pdbx_description
1 polymer ?
#
loop_
_entity_poly.entity_id
_entity_poly.type
_entity_poly.pdbx_seq_one_letter_code
_entity_poly.pdbx_strand_id
1 'polypeptide(L)'
;MAKKKYRIFGITSRFLMLIVAALLALSYLSIVINPAKLWPVSLSGIFYVPLMTVNLLLLLWAFKRRSKSFIIPLLALIPSFFFIGRYVQLSSEKVEDQPVSGEVVKILNWNVGRFALHDSDAGINSKSQCVDSVFSFIREQDPDIICLQEFSIANVEKVREYLKHRFKDYTAEYYLFPEAGNSFGNLTLSRLPVEGKGRIRFEESANLAIYTDHVAGDRHFRIYNCHFESYNISMTGLVRAMAMRDSTVMA
;
A
#
# COMPACT_ATOMS: atom_id res chain seq x y z
N MET A 1 10.04 51.18 -19.04
CA MET A 1 10.04 50.24 -17.91
C MET A 1 9.02 49.08 -18.01
N ALA A 2 7.79 49.29 -18.46
CA ALA A 2 6.76 48.24 -18.57
C ALA A 2 7.15 47.03 -19.46
N LYS A 3 7.67 47.25 -20.69
CA LYS A 3 8.10 46.16 -21.59
C LYS A 3 9.17 45.23 -20.99
N LYS A 4 10.11 45.73 -20.17
CA LYS A 4 11.15 44.96 -19.51
C LYS A 4 10.54 44.04 -18.40
N LYS A 5 9.55 44.55 -17.64
CA LYS A 5 8.82 43.82 -16.61
C LYS A 5 8.02 42.64 -17.17
N TYR A 6 7.33 42.83 -18.30
CA TYR A 6 6.59 41.78 -18.99
C TYR A 6 7.51 40.70 -19.58
N ARG A 7 8.71 41.06 -20.05
CA ARG A 7 9.69 40.12 -20.60
C ARG A 7 10.27 39.24 -19.50
N ILE A 8 10.63 39.79 -18.34
CA ILE A 8 11.13 39.06 -17.18
C ILE A 8 10.05 38.09 -16.68
N PHE A 9 8.81 38.56 -16.54
CA PHE A 9 7.70 37.71 -16.11
C PHE A 9 7.43 36.53 -17.10
N GLY A 10 7.60 36.76 -18.39
CA GLY A 10 7.49 35.72 -19.42
C GLY A 10 8.61 34.67 -19.32
N ILE A 11 9.82 35.03 -18.94
CA ILE A 11 10.97 34.14 -18.77
C ILE A 11 10.78 33.30 -17.49
N THR A 12 10.44 33.95 -16.38
CA THR A 12 10.24 33.25 -15.09
C THR A 12 9.09 32.24 -15.15
N SER A 13 7.99 32.59 -15.83
CA SER A 13 6.86 31.68 -15.99
C SER A 13 7.20 30.46 -16.86
N ARG A 14 8.01 30.63 -17.92
CA ARG A 14 8.48 29.49 -18.74
C ARG A 14 9.40 28.57 -17.94
N PHE A 15 10.29 29.16 -17.16
CA PHE A 15 11.20 28.38 -16.29
C PHE A 15 10.43 27.55 -15.26
N LEU A 16 9.41 28.16 -14.62
CA LEU A 16 8.53 27.44 -13.71
C LEU A 16 7.81 26.28 -14.40
N MET A 17 7.24 26.51 -15.60
CA MET A 17 6.59 25.46 -16.38
C MET A 17 7.54 24.31 -16.70
N LEU A 18 8.79 24.61 -17.07
CA LEU A 18 9.80 23.59 -17.36
C LEU A 18 10.15 22.76 -16.12
N ILE A 19 10.31 23.41 -14.96
CA ILE A 19 10.58 22.69 -13.70
C ILE A 19 9.42 21.74 -13.37
N VAL A 20 8.18 22.23 -13.38
CA VAL A 20 7.01 21.41 -13.02
C VAL A 20 6.81 20.29 -14.03
N ALA A 21 7.04 20.56 -15.33
CA ALA A 21 7.01 19.53 -16.38
C ALA A 21 8.08 18.45 -16.17
N ALA A 22 9.31 18.85 -15.81
CA ALA A 22 10.39 17.92 -15.52
C ALA A 22 10.10 17.06 -14.27
N LEU A 23 9.55 17.66 -13.22
CA LEU A 23 9.13 16.92 -12.02
C LEU A 23 8.01 15.92 -12.33
N LEU A 24 7.05 16.28 -13.18
CA LEU A 24 6.02 15.35 -13.65
C LEU A 24 6.63 14.22 -14.48
N ALA A 25 7.56 14.52 -15.38
CA ALA A 25 8.29 13.49 -16.13
C ALA A 25 9.06 12.53 -15.21
N LEU A 26 9.69 13.06 -14.16
CA LEU A 26 10.35 12.26 -13.12
C LEU A 26 9.38 11.33 -12.42
N SER A 27 8.14 11.79 -12.15
CA SER A 27 7.11 10.94 -11.51
C SER A 27 6.67 9.76 -12.40
N TYR A 28 6.67 9.90 -13.72
CA TYR A 28 6.43 8.77 -14.63
C TYR A 28 7.56 7.73 -14.57
N LEU A 29 8.81 8.17 -14.43
CA LEU A 29 9.95 7.27 -14.33
C LEU A 29 9.89 6.40 -13.07
N SER A 30 9.19 6.85 -12.01
CA SER A 30 9.00 6.07 -10.79
C SER A 30 8.33 4.70 -11.03
N ILE A 31 7.58 4.56 -12.12
CA ILE A 31 6.85 3.34 -12.48
C ILE A 31 7.80 2.24 -12.99
N VAL A 32 8.90 2.63 -13.64
CA VAL A 32 9.81 1.70 -14.32
C VAL A 32 11.15 1.55 -13.62
N ILE A 33 11.51 2.50 -12.77
CA ILE A 33 12.80 2.48 -12.06
C ILE A 33 12.70 1.62 -10.81
N ASN A 34 13.67 0.71 -10.66
CA ASN A 34 13.78 -0.12 -9.47
C ASN A 34 14.12 0.75 -8.23
N PRO A 35 13.26 0.78 -7.19
CA PRO A 35 13.46 1.57 -5.98
C PRO A 35 14.79 1.28 -5.27
N ALA A 36 15.26 0.03 -5.28
CA ALA A 36 16.53 -0.36 -4.67
C ALA A 36 17.74 0.31 -5.32
N LYS A 37 17.62 0.72 -6.61
CA LYS A 37 18.71 1.37 -7.34
C LYS A 37 18.65 2.89 -7.26
N LEU A 38 17.43 3.47 -7.28
CA LEU A 38 17.25 4.93 -7.35
C LEU A 38 15.97 5.36 -6.61
N TRP A 39 15.99 5.19 -5.29
CA TRP A 39 14.85 5.49 -4.41
C TRP A 39 14.29 6.93 -4.51
N PRO A 40 15.09 8.02 -4.74
CA PRO A 40 14.52 9.35 -4.84
C PRO A 40 13.56 9.51 -6.02
N VAL A 41 13.83 8.82 -7.14
CA VAL A 41 12.93 8.81 -8.30
C VAL A 41 11.65 8.06 -7.98
N SER A 42 11.74 6.94 -7.27
CA SER A 42 10.55 6.17 -6.88
C SER A 42 9.62 6.97 -5.97
N LEU A 43 10.17 7.79 -5.07
CA LEU A 43 9.37 8.70 -4.24
C LEU A 43 8.66 9.79 -5.04
N SER A 44 9.18 10.20 -6.19
CA SER A 44 8.54 11.22 -7.03
C SER A 44 7.15 10.79 -7.52
N GLY A 45 6.88 9.50 -7.61
CA GLY A 45 5.58 8.95 -7.97
C GLY A 45 4.45 9.32 -7.00
N ILE A 46 4.77 9.54 -5.72
CA ILE A 46 3.80 10.00 -4.71
C ILE A 46 3.22 11.37 -5.07
N PHE A 47 4.04 12.20 -5.73
CA PHE A 47 3.67 13.55 -6.14
C PHE A 47 3.01 13.62 -7.52
N TYR A 48 2.73 12.48 -8.16
CA TYR A 48 2.16 12.45 -9.51
C TYR A 48 0.86 13.27 -9.61
N VAL A 49 -0.13 13.01 -8.77
CA VAL A 49 -1.44 13.70 -8.83
C VAL A 49 -1.31 15.20 -8.58
N PRO A 50 -0.62 15.69 -7.55
CA PRO A 50 -0.35 17.12 -7.37
C PRO A 50 0.38 17.74 -8.56
N LEU A 51 1.43 17.11 -9.09
CA LEU A 51 2.21 17.63 -10.22
C LEU A 51 1.39 17.68 -11.51
N MET A 52 0.58 16.67 -11.77
CA MET A 52 -0.36 16.64 -12.89
C MET A 52 -1.36 17.80 -12.78
N THR A 53 -1.94 18.00 -11.59
CA THR A 53 -2.88 19.11 -11.34
C THR A 53 -2.23 20.47 -11.57
N VAL A 54 -1.03 20.70 -11.07
CA VAL A 54 -0.30 21.96 -11.28
C VAL A 54 0.02 22.17 -12.75
N ASN A 55 0.45 21.13 -13.50
CA ASN A 55 0.67 21.24 -14.95
C ASN A 55 -0.62 21.58 -15.69
N LEU A 56 -1.76 21.00 -15.30
CA LEU A 56 -3.07 21.33 -15.89
C LEU A 56 -3.44 22.80 -15.63
N LEU A 57 -3.26 23.29 -14.43
CA LEU A 57 -3.51 24.70 -14.10
C LEU A 57 -2.60 25.64 -14.87
N LEU A 58 -1.32 25.30 -15.02
CA LEU A 58 -0.36 26.07 -15.82
C LEU A 58 -0.72 26.05 -17.32
N LEU A 59 -1.23 24.94 -17.84
CA LEU A 59 -1.74 24.82 -19.19
C LEU A 59 -2.93 25.78 -19.41
N LEU A 60 -3.93 25.72 -18.54
CA LEU A 60 -5.12 26.58 -18.63
C LEU A 60 -4.75 28.07 -18.51
N TRP A 61 -3.85 28.39 -17.59
CA TRP A 61 -3.35 29.75 -17.42
C TRP A 61 -2.59 30.26 -18.66
N ALA A 62 -1.70 29.45 -19.26
CA ALA A 62 -0.97 29.79 -20.47
C ALA A 62 -1.91 29.96 -21.66
N PHE A 63 -2.94 29.16 -21.76
CA PHE A 63 -3.98 29.23 -22.77
C PHE A 63 -4.77 30.54 -22.66
N LYS A 64 -5.25 30.89 -21.46
CA LYS A 64 -5.95 32.17 -21.18
C LYS A 64 -5.10 33.38 -21.57
N ARG A 65 -3.78 33.30 -21.40
CA ARG A 65 -2.83 34.33 -21.75
C ARG A 65 -2.41 34.33 -23.23
N ARG A 66 -2.93 33.42 -24.02
CA ARG A 66 -2.54 33.19 -25.43
C ARG A 66 -1.01 33.07 -25.62
N SER A 67 -0.34 32.45 -24.61
CA SER A 67 1.10 32.26 -24.63
C SER A 67 1.46 30.98 -25.36
N LYS A 68 2.39 31.04 -26.31
CA LYS A 68 2.93 29.86 -27.01
C LYS A 68 3.59 28.86 -26.05
N SER A 69 3.86 29.25 -24.77
CA SER A 69 4.47 28.39 -23.75
C SER A 69 3.50 27.31 -23.22
N PHE A 70 2.21 27.34 -23.62
CA PHE A 70 1.26 26.28 -23.28
C PHE A 70 1.71 24.89 -23.74
N ILE A 71 2.56 24.86 -24.76
CA ILE A 71 3.10 23.60 -25.31
C ILE A 71 3.89 22.81 -24.26
N ILE A 72 4.54 23.47 -23.28
CA ILE A 72 5.35 22.82 -22.24
C ILE A 72 4.49 21.94 -21.33
N PRO A 73 3.50 22.47 -20.59
CA PRO A 73 2.63 21.63 -19.77
C PRO A 73 1.76 20.68 -20.59
N LEU A 74 1.40 21.05 -21.84
CA LEU A 74 0.66 20.16 -22.72
C LEU A 74 1.46 18.88 -23.00
N LEU A 75 2.71 19.01 -23.46
CA LEU A 75 3.56 17.85 -23.73
C LEU A 75 3.84 17.01 -22.46
N ALA A 76 3.99 17.67 -21.30
CA ALA A 76 4.20 16.98 -20.03
C ALA A 76 2.96 16.15 -19.60
N LEU A 77 1.75 16.58 -19.97
CA LEU A 77 0.50 15.91 -19.62
C LEU A 77 0.13 14.74 -20.55
N ILE A 78 0.68 14.66 -21.75
CA ILE A 78 0.35 13.59 -22.71
C ILE A 78 0.55 12.19 -22.10
N PRO A 79 1.68 11.87 -21.43
CA PRO A 79 1.86 10.57 -20.83
C PRO A 79 0.84 10.26 -19.71
N SER A 80 0.29 11.27 -19.02
CA SER A 80 -0.72 11.07 -17.99
C SER A 80 -1.93 10.30 -18.50
N PHE A 81 -2.28 10.45 -19.77
CA PHE A 81 -3.40 9.73 -20.36
C PHE A 81 -3.25 8.20 -20.25
N PHE A 82 -2.00 7.70 -20.30
CA PHE A 82 -1.71 6.27 -20.17
C PHE A 82 -1.51 5.81 -18.71
N PHE A 83 -1.18 6.74 -17.81
CA PHE A 83 -0.79 6.40 -16.45
C PHE A 83 -1.84 6.75 -15.40
N ILE A 84 -2.80 7.63 -15.71
CA ILE A 84 -3.78 8.14 -14.73
C ILE A 84 -4.56 7.01 -14.03
N GLY A 85 -4.93 5.96 -14.75
CA GLY A 85 -5.66 4.81 -14.18
C GLY A 85 -4.90 4.01 -13.12
N ARG A 86 -3.57 4.22 -12.99
CA ARG A 86 -2.77 3.62 -11.91
C ARG A 86 -2.84 4.40 -10.59
N TYR A 87 -3.23 5.65 -10.65
CA TYR A 87 -3.26 6.56 -9.50
C TYR A 87 -4.67 6.98 -9.10
N VAL A 88 -5.59 7.01 -10.06
CA VAL A 88 -6.96 7.46 -9.86
C VAL A 88 -7.91 6.49 -10.53
N GLN A 89 -8.73 5.83 -9.74
CA GLN A 89 -9.83 5.02 -10.25
C GLN A 89 -11.04 5.93 -10.49
N LEU A 90 -11.33 6.20 -11.77
CA LEU A 90 -12.41 7.11 -12.18
C LEU A 90 -13.78 6.43 -12.27
N SER A 91 -13.82 5.11 -12.32
CA SER A 91 -15.05 4.35 -12.24
C SER A 91 -14.90 3.23 -11.23
N SER A 92 -15.91 3.01 -10.39
CA SER A 92 -16.06 1.70 -9.79
C SER A 92 -16.53 0.78 -10.92
N GLU A 93 -15.66 -0.09 -11.41
CA GLU A 93 -16.19 -1.27 -12.07
C GLU A 93 -17.20 -1.88 -11.08
N LYS A 94 -18.48 -1.80 -11.42
CA LYS A 94 -19.41 -2.74 -10.83
C LYS A 94 -18.82 -4.08 -11.26
N VAL A 95 -18.27 -4.83 -10.29
CA VAL A 95 -18.07 -6.24 -10.50
C VAL A 95 -19.45 -6.76 -10.84
N GLU A 96 -19.80 -6.81 -12.12
CA GLU A 96 -20.90 -7.61 -12.56
C GLU A 96 -20.55 -8.99 -12.03
N ASP A 97 -21.44 -9.55 -11.23
CA ASP A 97 -21.40 -10.96 -10.88
C ASP A 97 -21.46 -11.75 -12.19
N GLN A 98 -20.31 -11.80 -12.88
CA GLN A 98 -20.19 -12.69 -14.04
C GLN A 98 -20.43 -14.08 -13.48
N PRO A 99 -21.33 -14.84 -14.07
CA PRO A 99 -21.55 -16.20 -13.63
C PRO A 99 -20.22 -16.95 -13.77
N VAL A 100 -19.53 -17.09 -12.64
CA VAL A 100 -18.27 -17.82 -12.57
C VAL A 100 -18.66 -19.28 -12.77
N SER A 101 -18.37 -19.83 -13.95
CA SER A 101 -18.54 -21.26 -14.20
C SER A 101 -17.43 -21.99 -13.46
N GLY A 102 -17.79 -22.67 -12.37
CA GLY A 102 -16.87 -23.48 -11.59
C GLY A 102 -16.97 -23.24 -10.08
N GLU A 103 -16.18 -23.98 -9.34
CA GLU A 103 -16.06 -23.84 -7.89
C GLU A 103 -15.33 -22.52 -7.54
N VAL A 104 -16.00 -21.66 -6.79
CA VAL A 104 -15.47 -20.35 -6.35
C VAL A 104 -14.87 -20.50 -4.97
N VAL A 105 -13.62 -20.09 -4.82
CA VAL A 105 -12.94 -20.02 -3.52
C VAL A 105 -12.90 -18.57 -3.06
N LYS A 106 -13.54 -18.26 -1.96
CA LYS A 106 -13.57 -16.93 -1.35
C LYS A 106 -12.40 -16.77 -0.40
N ILE A 107 -11.53 -15.80 -0.69
CA ILE A 107 -10.34 -15.52 0.10
C ILE A 107 -10.48 -14.15 0.76
N LEU A 108 -10.28 -14.09 2.08
CA LEU A 108 -10.18 -12.85 2.83
C LEU A 108 -8.73 -12.62 3.22
N ASN A 109 -8.18 -11.45 2.88
CA ASN A 109 -6.83 -11.05 3.25
C ASN A 109 -6.87 -9.73 4.03
N TRP A 110 -6.28 -9.71 5.24
CA TRP A 110 -6.35 -8.54 6.11
C TRP A 110 -5.13 -8.42 7.03
N ASN A 111 -4.46 -7.26 7.00
CA ASN A 111 -3.53 -6.88 8.06
C ASN A 111 -4.35 -6.35 9.25
N VAL A 112 -4.36 -7.08 10.37
CA VAL A 112 -5.18 -6.76 11.54
C VAL A 112 -4.48 -5.85 12.56
N GLY A 113 -3.28 -5.33 12.24
CA GLY A 113 -2.59 -4.32 13.04
C GLY A 113 -2.40 -4.70 14.51
N ARG A 114 -2.09 -5.96 14.80
CA ARG A 114 -1.97 -6.51 16.17
C ARG A 114 -3.23 -6.33 17.05
N PHE A 115 -4.37 -6.05 16.42
CA PHE A 115 -5.64 -5.69 17.09
C PHE A 115 -5.51 -4.43 17.98
N ALA A 116 -4.70 -3.47 17.51
CA ALA A 116 -4.44 -2.24 18.24
C ALA A 116 -5.36 -1.07 17.84
N LEU A 117 -6.41 -1.34 17.06
CA LEU A 117 -7.38 -0.32 16.68
C LEU A 117 -8.20 0.11 17.90
N HIS A 118 -8.27 1.40 18.13
CA HIS A 118 -9.22 2.03 19.04
C HIS A 118 -10.16 2.92 18.22
N ASP A 119 -11.45 2.67 18.35
CA ASP A 119 -12.51 3.47 17.72
C ASP A 119 -13.65 3.61 18.73
N SER A 120 -13.66 4.76 19.42
CA SER A 120 -14.67 5.06 20.43
C SER A 120 -16.08 5.18 19.85
N ASP A 121 -16.21 5.65 18.60
CA ASP A 121 -17.49 5.83 17.93
C ASP A 121 -18.10 4.47 17.54
N ALA A 122 -17.26 3.50 17.21
CA ALA A 122 -17.63 2.11 16.99
C ALA A 122 -17.69 1.27 18.28
N GLY A 123 -17.45 1.85 19.45
CA GLY A 123 -17.43 1.14 20.74
C GLY A 123 -16.21 0.24 20.96
N ILE A 124 -15.12 0.43 20.21
CA ILE A 124 -13.89 -0.36 20.32
C ILE A 124 -12.90 0.36 21.26
N ASN A 125 -12.96 0.04 22.54
CA ASN A 125 -12.13 0.66 23.58
C ASN A 125 -11.08 -0.29 24.17
N SER A 126 -11.00 -1.52 23.69
CA SER A 126 -10.04 -2.51 24.16
C SER A 126 -9.61 -3.45 23.04
N LYS A 127 -8.44 -4.08 23.23
CA LYS A 127 -7.94 -5.11 22.32
C LYS A 127 -8.94 -6.27 22.15
N SER A 128 -9.60 -6.68 23.22
CA SER A 128 -10.60 -7.75 23.16
C SER A 128 -11.78 -7.37 22.26
N GLN A 129 -12.32 -6.17 22.42
CA GLN A 129 -13.39 -5.67 21.57
C GLN A 129 -12.97 -5.57 20.09
N CYS A 130 -11.73 -5.13 19.83
CA CYS A 130 -11.18 -5.11 18.48
C CYS A 130 -11.13 -6.52 17.88
N VAL A 131 -10.61 -7.50 18.62
CA VAL A 131 -10.57 -8.91 18.20
C VAL A 131 -11.98 -9.45 17.90
N ASP A 132 -12.92 -9.20 18.78
CA ASP A 132 -14.30 -9.69 18.62
C ASP A 132 -14.99 -9.06 17.42
N SER A 133 -14.77 -7.77 17.17
CA SER A 133 -15.28 -7.05 16.00
C SER A 133 -14.68 -7.58 14.69
N VAL A 134 -13.35 -7.74 14.64
CA VAL A 134 -12.65 -8.29 13.47
C VAL A 134 -13.14 -9.71 13.16
N PHE A 135 -13.23 -10.57 14.18
CA PHE A 135 -13.67 -11.95 13.98
C PHE A 135 -15.15 -12.06 13.64
N SER A 136 -16.00 -11.16 14.14
CA SER A 136 -17.40 -11.07 13.75
C SER A 136 -17.52 -10.71 12.25
N PHE A 137 -16.80 -9.70 11.82
CA PHE A 137 -16.75 -9.32 10.41
C PHE A 137 -16.27 -10.45 9.51
N ILE A 138 -15.20 -11.16 9.91
CA ILE A 138 -14.69 -12.30 9.14
C ILE A 138 -15.76 -13.40 9.00
N ARG A 139 -16.48 -13.71 10.08
CA ARG A 139 -17.56 -14.71 10.03
C ARG A 139 -18.73 -14.27 9.15
N GLU A 140 -19.08 -12.99 9.16
CA GLU A 140 -20.12 -12.43 8.29
C GLU A 140 -19.74 -12.52 6.81
N GLN A 141 -18.45 -12.38 6.51
CA GLN A 141 -17.95 -12.55 5.14
C GLN A 141 -17.92 -14.01 4.68
N ASP A 142 -17.93 -14.96 5.59
CA ASP A 142 -17.92 -16.41 5.32
C ASP A 142 -16.89 -16.85 4.25
N PRO A 143 -15.59 -16.57 4.41
CA PRO A 143 -14.56 -16.94 3.44
C PRO A 143 -14.14 -18.40 3.59
N ASP A 144 -13.64 -19.00 2.49
CA ASP A 144 -13.04 -20.34 2.52
C ASP A 144 -11.63 -20.32 3.07
N ILE A 145 -10.89 -19.23 2.79
CA ILE A 145 -9.52 -19.03 3.26
C ILE A 145 -9.38 -17.63 3.85
N ILE A 146 -8.72 -17.53 5.01
CA ILE A 146 -8.46 -16.29 5.71
C ILE A 146 -6.94 -16.13 5.87
N CYS A 147 -6.39 -15.03 5.36
CA CYS A 147 -4.99 -14.64 5.52
C CYS A 147 -4.90 -13.41 6.39
N LEU A 148 -4.39 -13.55 7.61
CA LEU A 148 -4.18 -12.43 8.52
C LEU A 148 -2.69 -12.13 8.65
N GLN A 149 -2.33 -10.86 8.51
CA GLN A 149 -1.01 -10.35 8.85
C GLN A 149 -1.09 -9.57 10.16
N GLU A 150 0.02 -9.46 10.85
CA GLU A 150 0.11 -8.87 12.19
C GLU A 150 -0.91 -9.44 13.19
N PHE A 151 -1.28 -10.70 13.01
CA PHE A 151 -2.06 -11.41 14.03
C PHE A 151 -1.25 -11.49 15.33
N SER A 152 -1.85 -11.11 16.45
CA SER A 152 -1.17 -11.06 17.75
C SER A 152 -1.92 -11.80 18.83
N ILE A 153 -1.19 -12.63 19.60
CA ILE A 153 -1.70 -13.39 20.72
C ILE A 153 -0.68 -13.44 21.87
N ALA A 154 -1.16 -13.41 23.10
CA ALA A 154 -0.29 -13.44 24.29
C ALA A 154 0.43 -14.77 24.50
N ASN A 155 -0.21 -15.90 24.17
CA ASN A 155 0.34 -17.23 24.34
C ASN A 155 0.26 -18.05 23.05
N VAL A 156 1.42 -18.26 22.43
CA VAL A 156 1.54 -19.02 21.16
C VAL A 156 1.11 -20.47 21.32
N GLU A 157 1.36 -21.11 22.46
CA GLU A 157 1.01 -22.51 22.69
C GLU A 157 -0.51 -22.73 22.64
N LYS A 158 -1.29 -21.73 23.02
CA LYS A 158 -2.76 -21.73 22.99
C LYS A 158 -3.40 -21.30 21.70
N VAL A 159 -2.61 -20.91 20.68
CA VAL A 159 -3.15 -20.40 19.39
C VAL A 159 -4.17 -21.38 18.79
N ARG A 160 -3.81 -22.65 18.70
CA ARG A 160 -4.68 -23.66 18.06
C ARG A 160 -5.99 -23.83 18.83
N GLU A 161 -5.93 -23.90 20.15
CA GLU A 161 -7.12 -24.01 21.00
C GLU A 161 -7.99 -22.75 20.89
N TYR A 162 -7.37 -21.58 20.97
CA TYR A 162 -8.03 -20.29 20.84
C TYR A 162 -8.78 -20.12 19.50
N LEU A 163 -8.16 -20.54 18.40
CA LEU A 163 -8.75 -20.45 17.06
C LEU A 163 -9.82 -21.53 16.84
N LYS A 164 -9.62 -22.74 17.37
CA LYS A 164 -10.60 -23.83 17.26
C LYS A 164 -11.96 -23.47 17.85
N HIS A 165 -12.00 -22.69 18.93
CA HIS A 165 -13.25 -22.20 19.50
C HIS A 165 -13.97 -21.15 18.63
N ARG A 166 -13.24 -20.38 17.85
CA ARG A 166 -13.76 -19.27 17.05
C ARG A 166 -13.99 -19.62 15.57
N PHE A 167 -13.21 -20.56 15.06
CA PHE A 167 -13.21 -21.01 13.66
C PHE A 167 -13.15 -22.54 13.61
N LYS A 168 -14.26 -23.19 14.00
CA LYS A 168 -14.33 -24.65 14.21
C LYS A 168 -14.02 -25.46 12.96
N ASP A 169 -14.43 -24.96 11.79
CA ASP A 169 -14.33 -25.66 10.51
C ASP A 169 -13.05 -25.31 9.75
N TYR A 170 -12.13 -24.58 10.39
CA TYR A 170 -10.90 -24.14 9.77
C TYR A 170 -9.68 -24.85 10.35
N THR A 171 -8.75 -25.20 9.45
CA THR A 171 -7.38 -25.58 9.82
C THR A 171 -6.51 -24.35 9.91
N ALA A 172 -5.71 -24.23 10.98
CA ALA A 172 -4.85 -23.07 11.23
C ALA A 172 -3.38 -23.38 10.95
N GLU A 173 -2.75 -22.57 10.11
CA GLU A 173 -1.30 -22.53 9.89
C GLU A 173 -0.76 -21.15 10.17
N TYR A 174 0.31 -21.05 10.98
CA TYR A 174 0.83 -19.76 11.42
C TYR A 174 2.34 -19.78 11.63
N TYR A 175 2.91 -18.62 11.54
CA TYR A 175 4.25 -18.31 12.01
C TYR A 175 4.23 -17.00 12.79
N LEU A 176 4.53 -17.08 14.08
CA LEU A 176 4.50 -15.94 14.98
C LEU A 176 5.90 -15.73 15.57
N PHE A 177 6.35 -14.49 15.57
CA PHE A 177 7.56 -14.09 16.27
C PHE A 177 7.25 -13.91 17.77
N PRO A 178 8.07 -14.45 18.67
CA PRO A 178 7.95 -14.14 20.08
C PRO A 178 8.38 -12.69 20.34
N GLU A 179 7.57 -11.98 21.10
CA GLU A 179 7.83 -10.65 21.61
C GLU A 179 7.59 -10.64 23.11
N ALA A 180 8.16 -9.69 23.88
CA ALA A 180 7.94 -9.63 25.32
C ALA A 180 6.44 -9.50 25.66
N GLY A 181 5.87 -10.56 26.23
CA GLY A 181 4.46 -10.62 26.62
C GLY A 181 3.45 -10.87 25.51
N ASN A 182 3.87 -10.94 24.25
CA ASN A 182 3.03 -11.21 23.08
C ASN A 182 3.81 -11.91 21.98
N SER A 183 3.08 -12.48 21.02
CA SER A 183 3.65 -12.96 19.76
C SER A 183 2.80 -12.45 18.62
N PHE A 184 3.43 -12.11 17.50
CA PHE A 184 2.74 -11.60 16.32
C PHE A 184 3.32 -12.20 15.04
N GLY A 185 2.53 -12.21 13.98
CA GLY A 185 2.97 -12.71 12.69
C GLY A 185 1.82 -12.98 11.74
N ASN A 186 2.02 -13.96 10.87
CA ASN A 186 1.03 -14.35 9.86
C ASN A 186 0.26 -15.60 10.31
N LEU A 187 -1.04 -15.56 10.06
CA LEU A 187 -1.97 -16.66 10.28
C LEU A 187 -2.77 -16.90 9.00
N THR A 188 -2.82 -18.16 8.56
CA THR A 188 -3.73 -18.63 7.52
C THR A 188 -4.71 -19.62 8.12
N LEU A 189 -6.01 -19.40 7.92
CA LEU A 189 -7.08 -20.33 8.27
C LEU A 189 -7.73 -20.82 6.98
N SER A 190 -8.04 -22.11 6.90
CA SER A 190 -8.65 -22.70 5.69
C SER A 190 -9.70 -23.75 6.05
N ARG A 191 -10.84 -23.70 5.38
CA ARG A 191 -11.82 -24.81 5.32
C ARG A 191 -11.41 -25.87 4.32
N LEU A 192 -10.61 -25.49 3.33
CA LEU A 192 -10.14 -26.43 2.31
C LEU A 192 -9.02 -27.30 2.87
N PRO A 193 -8.84 -28.53 2.39
CA PRO A 193 -7.72 -29.37 2.74
C PRO A 193 -6.39 -28.66 2.49
N VAL A 194 -5.46 -28.78 3.46
CA VAL A 194 -4.10 -28.25 3.35
C VAL A 194 -3.16 -29.44 3.15
N GLU A 195 -2.60 -29.57 1.96
CA GLU A 195 -1.70 -30.67 1.58
C GLU A 195 -0.23 -30.34 1.86
N GLY A 196 0.13 -29.07 1.74
CA GLY A 196 1.49 -28.59 1.94
C GLY A 196 1.51 -27.24 2.64
N LYS A 197 2.62 -26.97 3.31
CA LYS A 197 2.84 -25.70 4.01
C LYS A 197 4.31 -25.41 4.20
N GLY A 198 4.64 -24.14 4.34
CA GLY A 198 5.99 -23.72 4.65
C GLY A 198 6.10 -22.23 4.87
N ARG A 199 7.34 -21.80 5.06
CA ARG A 199 7.68 -20.39 5.24
C ARG A 199 8.87 -19.99 4.38
N ILE A 200 8.86 -18.75 3.93
CA ILE A 200 9.99 -18.10 3.29
C ILE A 200 10.69 -17.25 4.34
N ARG A 201 11.95 -17.52 4.58
CA ARG A 201 12.77 -16.71 5.49
C ARG A 201 13.42 -15.59 4.72
N PHE A 202 13.42 -14.41 5.30
CA PHE A 202 14.16 -13.24 4.84
C PHE A 202 15.25 -12.97 5.87
N GLU A 203 16.50 -12.93 5.42
CA GLU A 203 17.64 -12.64 6.28
C GLU A 203 17.63 -11.15 6.65
N GLU A 204 17.91 -10.84 7.90
CA GLU A 204 18.01 -9.45 8.44
C GLU A 204 16.80 -8.55 8.14
N SER A 205 15.61 -9.13 8.07
CA SER A 205 14.39 -8.41 7.75
C SER A 205 13.20 -8.88 8.59
N ALA A 206 12.30 -7.96 8.90
CA ALA A 206 11.00 -8.26 9.51
C ALA A 206 9.94 -8.75 8.49
N ASN A 207 10.34 -8.91 7.21
CA ASN A 207 9.47 -9.53 6.23
C ASN A 207 9.15 -10.97 6.63
N LEU A 208 7.92 -11.36 6.42
CA LEU A 208 7.43 -12.69 6.72
C LEU A 208 6.49 -13.16 5.62
N ALA A 209 6.75 -14.37 5.11
CA ALA A 209 5.83 -15.05 4.22
C ALA A 209 5.64 -16.50 4.66
N ILE A 210 4.40 -16.93 4.74
CA ILE A 210 4.02 -18.34 4.87
C ILE A 210 3.24 -18.74 3.62
N TYR A 211 3.28 -20.02 3.28
CA TYR A 211 2.44 -20.56 2.21
C TYR A 211 1.72 -21.81 2.66
N THR A 212 0.57 -22.03 2.05
CA THR A 212 -0.26 -23.23 2.21
C THR A 212 -0.74 -23.71 0.85
N ASP A 213 -0.66 -25.02 0.60
CA ASP A 213 -1.15 -25.65 -0.61
C ASP A 213 -2.54 -26.20 -0.33
N HIS A 214 -3.47 -25.90 -1.21
CA HIS A 214 -4.88 -26.23 -1.07
C HIS A 214 -5.42 -26.98 -2.28
N VAL A 215 -6.50 -27.72 -2.01
CA VAL A 215 -7.28 -28.41 -3.04
C VAL A 215 -8.72 -27.91 -3.01
N ALA A 216 -9.25 -27.55 -4.16
CA ALA A 216 -10.67 -27.27 -4.37
C ALA A 216 -11.13 -28.03 -5.62
N GLY A 217 -11.98 -29.04 -5.44
CA GLY A 217 -12.30 -30.00 -6.48
C GLY A 217 -11.03 -30.65 -7.04
N ASP A 218 -10.81 -30.56 -8.35
CA ASP A 218 -9.63 -31.09 -9.05
C ASP A 218 -8.48 -30.08 -9.15
N ARG A 219 -8.59 -28.92 -8.53
CA ARG A 219 -7.61 -27.84 -8.66
C ARG A 219 -6.72 -27.77 -7.44
N HIS A 220 -5.40 -27.78 -7.68
CA HIS A 220 -4.37 -27.52 -6.68
C HIS A 220 -3.86 -26.10 -6.83
N PHE A 221 -3.76 -25.35 -5.73
CA PHE A 221 -3.24 -23.99 -5.75
C PHE A 221 -2.53 -23.65 -4.45
N ARG A 222 -1.61 -22.70 -4.51
CA ARG A 222 -0.83 -22.22 -3.36
C ARG A 222 -1.22 -20.81 -3.00
N ILE A 223 -1.46 -20.57 -1.71
CA ILE A 223 -1.67 -19.24 -1.13
C ILE A 223 -0.40 -18.80 -0.42
N TYR A 224 0.09 -17.63 -0.77
CA TYR A 224 1.15 -16.94 -0.05
C TYR A 224 0.54 -15.84 0.81
N ASN A 225 0.68 -15.97 2.12
CA ASN A 225 0.32 -14.93 3.09
C ASN A 225 1.59 -14.17 3.45
N CYS A 226 1.73 -12.94 2.91
CA CYS A 226 2.94 -12.14 3.01
C CYS A 226 2.70 -10.89 3.86
N HIS A 227 3.62 -10.62 4.77
CA HIS A 227 3.75 -9.35 5.49
C HIS A 227 5.10 -8.74 5.13
N PHE A 228 5.08 -7.58 4.50
CA PHE A 228 6.29 -6.84 4.18
C PHE A 228 6.63 -5.87 5.28
N GLU A 229 7.93 -5.74 5.57
CA GLU A 229 8.46 -4.80 6.53
C GLU A 229 7.99 -3.39 6.22
N SER A 230 7.42 -2.71 7.23
CA SER A 230 7.10 -1.30 7.11
C SER A 230 8.40 -0.47 7.11
N TYR A 231 8.41 0.62 6.36
CA TYR A 231 9.46 1.61 6.47
C TYR A 231 9.44 2.16 7.90
N ASN A 232 10.31 1.65 8.75
CA ASN A 232 10.39 2.04 10.17
C ASN A 232 11.05 3.43 10.28
N ILE A 233 10.42 4.45 9.67
CA ILE A 233 10.83 5.84 9.80
C ILE A 233 10.39 6.29 11.18
N SER A 234 11.25 6.03 12.18
CA SER A 234 11.01 6.61 13.51
C SER A 234 11.09 8.13 13.40
N MET A 235 10.17 8.85 14.05
CA MET A 235 10.24 10.33 14.13
C MET A 235 11.62 10.81 14.63
N THR A 236 12.26 10.05 15.50
CA THR A 236 13.64 10.29 15.95
C THR A 236 14.67 10.14 14.82
N GLY A 237 14.49 9.17 13.93
CA GLY A 237 15.33 8.99 12.73
C GLY A 237 15.16 10.14 11.75
N LEU A 238 13.91 10.59 11.54
CA LEU A 238 13.61 11.72 10.67
C LEU A 238 14.20 13.02 11.22
N VAL A 239 14.05 13.29 12.52
CA VAL A 239 14.63 14.47 13.19
C VAL A 239 16.16 14.43 13.15
N ARG A 240 16.80 13.26 13.35
CA ARG A 240 18.25 13.11 13.19
C ARG A 240 18.71 13.37 11.75
N ALA A 241 18.00 12.85 10.76
CA ALA A 241 18.32 13.09 9.35
C ALA A 241 18.18 14.56 8.96
N MET A 242 17.18 15.28 9.51
CA MET A 242 17.03 16.72 9.34
C MET A 242 18.15 17.50 10.06
N ALA A 243 18.49 17.13 11.28
CA ALA A 243 19.57 17.78 12.05
C ALA A 243 20.97 17.58 11.44
N MET A 244 21.25 16.41 10.86
CA MET A 244 22.49 16.16 10.12
C MET A 244 22.60 17.02 8.85
N ARG A 245 21.50 17.37 8.23
CA ARG A 245 21.46 18.25 7.06
C ARG A 245 21.83 19.69 7.42
N ASP A 246 21.40 20.17 8.59
CA ASP A 246 21.73 21.51 9.04
C ASP A 246 23.21 21.65 9.44
N SER A 247 23.84 20.59 9.95
CA SER A 247 25.27 20.60 10.30
C SER A 247 26.22 20.56 9.11
N THR A 248 25.78 20.07 7.94
CA THR A 248 26.57 20.02 6.69
C THR A 248 26.48 21.33 5.88
N VAL A 249 25.59 22.25 6.23
CA VAL A 249 25.45 23.55 5.57
C VAL A 249 26.28 24.64 6.27
N MET A 250 26.79 24.37 7.45
CA MET A 250 27.63 25.33 8.24
C MET A 250 29.14 24.94 8.29
N ALA A 251 29.59 24.03 7.49
CA ALA A 251 30.98 23.68 7.24
C ALA A 251 31.33 23.95 5.78
#